data_0751d99fc16c021455404c6a26d4d861
#
_entry.id   0751d99fc16c021455404c6a26d4d861
#
_cell.length_a   1.000
_cell.length_b   1.000
_cell.length_c   1.000
_cell.angle_alpha   90.00
_cell.angle_beta   90.00
_cell.angle_gamma   90.00
#
_symmetry.space_group_name_H-M   'P 1'
#
loop_
_entity.id
_entity.type
_entity.pdbx_description
1 polymer ?
#
loop_
_entity_poly.entity_id
_entity_poly.type
_entity_poly.pdbx_seq_one_letter_code
_entity_poly.pdbx_strand_id
1 'polypeptide(L)'
;MLPLQRAQMRLTRQDLAVSGLSHRKDAQAALALSVRQILPNTVRTDLQITYQPPPKTEPDLLPAALCISQINGLLQSEKINFDPGSDRVNLAGQSLLDKIADILRQCGEIPLEIAGHTDSQGREEMNLQLSQTRAQAVLMELQRRRILTGSFLAQGYGETKTIAANDSAEGRDINRRIEFYLRENEPAPPVQGDPETLPAEARINANAGQ
;
A
#
# COMPACT_ATOMS: atom_id res chain seq x y z
N MET A 1 19.51 -33.77 -0.54
CA MET A 1 18.19 -34.44 -0.53
C MET A 1 17.17 -33.52 -1.22
N LEU A 2 16.43 -34.01 -2.24
CA LEU A 2 15.39 -33.21 -2.91
C LEU A 2 14.14 -33.28 -2.04
N PRO A 3 13.63 -32.13 -1.51
CA PRO A 3 12.40 -32.13 -0.72
C PRO A 3 11.20 -32.33 -1.66
N LEU A 4 10.73 -33.59 -1.75
CA LEU A 4 9.47 -33.89 -2.41
C LEU A 4 8.33 -33.87 -1.40
N GLN A 5 7.24 -33.18 -1.75
CA GLN A 5 6.00 -33.21 -0.98
C GLN A 5 5.04 -34.23 -1.59
N ARG A 6 4.25 -34.91 -0.72
CA ARG A 6 3.31 -35.95 -1.13
C ARG A 6 3.94 -36.99 -2.04
N ALA A 7 5.19 -37.38 -1.75
CA ALA A 7 5.92 -38.35 -2.55
C ALA A 7 5.34 -39.75 -2.37
N GLN A 8 5.13 -40.44 -3.48
CA GLN A 8 4.82 -41.86 -3.53
C GLN A 8 5.92 -42.57 -4.32
N MET A 9 6.37 -43.68 -3.82
CA MET A 9 7.40 -44.52 -4.49
C MET A 9 6.96 -45.95 -4.51
N ARG A 10 7.06 -46.58 -5.69
CA ARG A 10 6.85 -48.02 -5.90
C ARG A 10 8.10 -48.60 -6.53
N LEU A 11 8.70 -49.55 -5.87
CA LEU A 11 9.88 -50.26 -6.38
C LEU A 11 9.54 -51.75 -6.52
N THR A 12 9.82 -52.30 -7.70
CA THR A 12 9.78 -53.73 -8.00
C THR A 12 11.16 -54.20 -8.47
N ARG A 13 11.30 -55.47 -8.81
CA ARG A 13 12.59 -56.00 -9.35
C ARG A 13 12.97 -55.39 -10.71
N GLN A 14 11.99 -54.85 -11.46
CA GLN A 14 12.19 -54.35 -12.82
C GLN A 14 11.75 -52.91 -13.03
N ASP A 15 10.96 -52.33 -12.10
CA ASP A 15 10.38 -50.99 -12.26
C ASP A 15 10.53 -50.15 -10.99
N LEU A 16 10.87 -48.89 -11.17
CA LEU A 16 10.78 -47.84 -10.16
C LEU A 16 9.82 -46.77 -10.66
N ALA A 17 8.73 -46.54 -9.95
CA ALA A 17 7.83 -45.43 -10.17
C ALA A 17 7.94 -44.45 -8.98
N VAL A 18 8.15 -43.19 -9.27
CA VAL A 18 8.16 -42.11 -8.27
C VAL A 18 7.27 -40.95 -8.74
N SER A 19 6.31 -40.59 -7.92
CA SER A 19 5.46 -39.43 -8.17
C SER A 19 5.49 -38.51 -6.97
N GLY A 20 5.27 -37.21 -7.20
CA GLY A 20 5.26 -36.23 -6.11
C GLY A 20 5.24 -34.80 -6.60
N LEU A 21 5.20 -33.85 -5.65
CA LEU A 21 5.24 -32.42 -5.90
C LEU A 21 6.57 -31.85 -5.47
N SER A 22 7.09 -30.87 -6.22
CA SER A 22 8.32 -30.17 -5.87
C SER A 22 8.20 -28.67 -6.16
N HIS A 23 8.77 -27.87 -5.30
CA HIS A 23 8.92 -26.42 -5.54
C HIS A 23 10.12 -26.09 -6.44
N ARG A 24 10.87 -27.05 -6.85
CA ARG A 24 12.00 -26.91 -7.77
C ARG A 24 11.60 -27.33 -9.19
N LYS A 25 11.83 -26.43 -10.15
CA LYS A 25 11.53 -26.68 -11.57
C LYS A 25 12.37 -27.83 -12.16
N ASP A 26 13.58 -28.03 -11.65
CA ASP A 26 14.54 -29.04 -12.10
C ASP A 26 14.45 -30.38 -11.34
N ALA A 27 13.48 -30.52 -10.44
CA ALA A 27 13.40 -31.69 -9.54
C ALA A 27 13.30 -33.02 -10.27
N GLN A 28 12.56 -33.12 -11.36
CA GLN A 28 12.43 -34.36 -12.15
C GLN A 28 13.75 -34.71 -12.81
N ALA A 29 14.46 -33.74 -13.40
CA ALA A 29 15.75 -34.00 -14.04
C ALA A 29 16.82 -34.36 -13.01
N ALA A 30 16.87 -33.69 -11.87
CA ALA A 30 17.80 -33.96 -10.79
C ALA A 30 17.57 -35.37 -10.19
N LEU A 31 16.29 -35.77 -10.01
CA LEU A 31 15.95 -37.11 -9.55
C LEU A 31 16.34 -38.18 -10.57
N ALA A 32 16.10 -37.95 -11.86
CA ALA A 32 16.48 -38.87 -12.94
C ALA A 32 17.99 -39.13 -12.96
N LEU A 33 18.81 -38.09 -12.77
CA LEU A 33 20.26 -38.23 -12.67
C LEU A 33 20.67 -39.06 -11.46
N SER A 34 20.10 -38.80 -10.29
CA SER A 34 20.39 -39.54 -9.07
C SER A 34 20.00 -41.02 -9.17
N VAL A 35 18.85 -41.29 -9.75
CA VAL A 35 18.36 -42.68 -9.95
C VAL A 35 19.27 -43.46 -10.90
N ARG A 36 19.73 -42.84 -11.99
CA ARG A 36 20.68 -43.46 -12.95
C ARG A 36 22.04 -43.79 -12.34
N GLN A 37 22.46 -43.07 -11.32
CA GLN A 37 23.73 -43.35 -10.62
C GLN A 37 23.63 -44.55 -9.67
N ILE A 38 22.43 -44.85 -9.18
CA ILE A 38 22.22 -45.85 -8.12
C ILE A 38 21.67 -47.17 -8.68
N LEU A 39 20.79 -47.10 -9.69
CA LEU A 39 20.11 -48.27 -10.21
C LEU A 39 20.75 -48.78 -11.51
N PRO A 40 20.79 -50.12 -11.71
CA PRO A 40 21.24 -50.70 -12.97
C PRO A 40 20.29 -50.33 -14.12
N ASN A 41 20.83 -50.26 -15.34
CA ASN A 41 20.09 -49.85 -16.55
C ASN A 41 18.96 -50.85 -16.94
N THR A 42 18.85 -51.96 -16.26
CA THR A 42 17.78 -52.97 -16.46
C THR A 42 16.47 -52.59 -15.76
N VAL A 43 16.51 -51.61 -14.85
CA VAL A 43 15.32 -51.13 -14.13
C VAL A 43 14.65 -50.02 -14.93
N ARG A 44 13.38 -50.20 -15.28
CA ARG A 44 12.56 -49.15 -15.89
C ARG A 44 12.23 -48.08 -14.84
N THR A 45 12.39 -46.81 -15.20
CA THR A 45 12.12 -45.71 -14.29
C THR A 45 10.99 -44.83 -14.84
N ASP A 46 9.92 -44.66 -14.06
CA ASP A 46 8.83 -43.72 -14.31
C ASP A 46 8.84 -42.63 -13.23
N LEU A 47 9.19 -41.41 -13.62
CA LEU A 47 9.35 -40.29 -12.72
C LEU A 47 8.33 -39.21 -13.09
N GLN A 48 7.33 -38.99 -12.24
CA GLN A 48 6.24 -38.02 -12.42
C GLN A 48 6.31 -36.96 -11.32
N ILE A 49 7.28 -36.08 -11.43
CA ILE A 49 7.43 -34.94 -10.47
C ILE A 49 6.78 -33.70 -11.06
N THR A 50 5.69 -33.30 -10.45
CA THR A 50 4.98 -32.07 -10.83
C THR A 50 5.60 -30.89 -10.12
N TYR A 51 5.95 -29.85 -10.87
CA TYR A 51 6.36 -28.57 -10.29
C TYR A 51 5.13 -27.86 -9.75
N GLN A 52 5.17 -27.53 -8.48
CA GLN A 52 4.21 -26.62 -7.83
C GLN A 52 5.00 -25.41 -7.30
N PRO A 53 4.72 -24.19 -7.77
CA PRO A 53 5.38 -23.02 -7.21
C PRO A 53 5.14 -22.99 -5.69
N PRO A 54 6.12 -22.51 -4.88
CA PRO A 54 5.89 -22.30 -3.47
C PRO A 54 4.69 -21.36 -3.31
N PRO A 55 3.86 -21.56 -2.27
CA PRO A 55 2.79 -20.62 -1.98
C PRO A 55 3.42 -19.23 -1.90
N LYS A 56 2.83 -18.26 -2.61
CA LYS A 56 3.17 -16.87 -2.39
C LYS A 56 2.84 -16.58 -0.93
N THR A 57 3.83 -16.47 -0.09
CA THR A 57 3.67 -15.83 1.23
C THR A 57 3.28 -14.39 0.91
N GLU A 58 2.00 -14.10 1.03
CA GLU A 58 1.58 -12.69 1.12
C GLU A 58 2.36 -12.11 2.30
N PRO A 59 2.97 -10.93 2.13
CA PRO A 59 3.62 -10.28 3.26
C PRO A 59 2.59 -10.21 4.39
N ASP A 60 3.02 -10.53 5.60
CA ASP A 60 2.17 -10.47 6.80
C ASP A 60 1.89 -8.97 7.07
N LEU A 61 0.86 -8.46 6.38
CA LEU A 61 0.51 -7.04 6.41
C LEU A 61 -0.14 -6.70 7.73
N LEU A 62 0.23 -5.55 8.29
CA LEU A 62 -0.40 -5.06 9.50
C LEU A 62 -1.87 -4.72 9.25
N PRO A 63 -2.76 -5.00 10.23
CA PRO A 63 -4.15 -4.54 10.16
C PRO A 63 -4.24 -3.02 10.00
N ALA A 64 -5.15 -2.54 9.15
CA ALA A 64 -5.30 -1.12 8.85
C ALA A 64 -5.47 -0.24 10.12
N ALA A 65 -6.24 -0.73 11.10
CA ALA A 65 -6.43 -0.03 12.37
C ALA A 65 -5.12 0.13 13.17
N LEU A 66 -4.24 -0.89 13.15
CA LEU A 66 -2.93 -0.80 13.81
C LEU A 66 -2.02 0.18 13.09
N CYS A 67 -2.05 0.20 11.76
CA CYS A 67 -1.30 1.16 10.96
C CYS A 67 -1.65 2.60 11.33
N ILE A 68 -2.94 2.92 11.36
CA ILE A 68 -3.41 4.26 11.74
C ILE A 68 -3.05 4.60 13.18
N SER A 69 -3.19 3.65 14.10
CA SER A 69 -2.79 3.87 15.50
C SER A 69 -1.31 4.22 15.62
N GLN A 70 -0.43 3.54 14.88
CA GLN A 70 1.01 3.84 14.88
C GLN A 70 1.31 5.21 14.25
N ILE A 71 0.68 5.55 13.13
CA ILE A 71 0.84 6.87 12.47
C ILE A 71 0.38 7.99 13.41
N ASN A 72 -0.81 7.85 13.99
CA ASN A 72 -1.35 8.85 14.91
C ASN A 72 -0.50 8.97 16.19
N GLY A 73 0.10 7.86 16.66
CA GLY A 73 1.07 7.90 17.76
C GLY A 73 2.31 8.76 17.45
N LEU A 74 2.84 8.67 16.22
CA LEU A 74 3.92 9.57 15.77
C LEU A 74 3.45 11.03 15.70
N LEU A 75 2.26 11.29 15.18
CA LEU A 75 1.71 12.64 15.02
C LEU A 75 1.34 13.32 16.34
N GLN A 76 1.17 12.56 17.43
CA GLN A 76 1.00 13.12 18.78
C GLN A 76 2.30 13.71 19.34
N SER A 77 3.44 13.16 18.96
CA SER A 77 4.77 13.59 19.44
C SER A 77 5.50 14.53 18.46
N GLU A 78 5.23 14.40 17.18
CA GLU A 78 5.87 15.16 16.11
C GLU A 78 4.81 15.69 15.13
N LYS A 79 5.06 16.83 14.47
CA LYS A 79 4.16 17.40 13.46
C LYS A 79 4.78 17.38 12.08
N ILE A 80 3.96 17.19 11.06
CA ILE A 80 4.38 17.44 9.68
C ILE A 80 4.44 18.96 9.51
N ASN A 81 5.66 19.51 9.57
CA ASN A 81 5.91 20.93 9.47
C ASN A 81 6.10 21.36 8.02
N PHE A 82 5.57 22.55 7.71
CA PHE A 82 5.70 23.21 6.42
C PHE A 82 6.53 24.50 6.56
N ASP A 83 7.06 24.98 5.45
CA ASP A 83 7.66 26.31 5.40
C ASP A 83 6.57 27.37 5.68
N PRO A 84 6.88 28.52 6.31
CA PRO A 84 5.91 29.55 6.66
C PRO A 84 5.09 29.98 5.44
N GLY A 85 3.75 29.95 5.56
CA GLY A 85 2.82 30.37 4.51
C GLY A 85 2.83 29.50 3.25
N SER A 86 3.41 28.31 3.30
CA SER A 86 3.60 27.41 2.15
C SER A 86 2.99 26.02 2.40
N ASP A 87 2.84 25.28 1.35
CA ASP A 87 2.53 23.83 1.32
C ASP A 87 3.80 22.96 1.22
N ARG A 88 4.97 23.58 1.13
CA ARG A 88 6.24 22.86 1.08
C ARG A 88 6.60 22.28 2.43
N VAL A 89 6.71 20.95 2.50
CA VAL A 89 7.13 20.23 3.71
C VAL A 89 8.61 20.52 3.98
N ASN A 90 8.92 21.01 5.18
CA ASN A 90 10.30 21.30 5.59
C ASN A 90 11.08 20.02 5.98
N LEU A 91 12.37 20.14 6.30
CA LEU A 91 13.24 18.99 6.61
C LEU A 91 12.72 18.14 7.78
N ALA A 92 12.17 18.75 8.84
CA ALA A 92 11.60 18.01 9.97
C ALA A 92 10.36 17.22 9.55
N GLY A 93 9.47 17.83 8.77
CA GLY A 93 8.31 17.18 8.19
C GLY A 93 8.68 16.04 7.24
N GLN A 94 9.75 16.19 6.44
CA GLN A 94 10.27 15.14 5.56
C GLN A 94 10.74 13.92 6.36
N SER A 95 11.47 14.12 7.47
CA SER A 95 11.92 13.02 8.34
C SER A 95 10.74 12.27 8.98
N LEU A 96 9.70 12.99 9.38
CA LEU A 96 8.48 12.35 9.90
C LEU A 96 7.73 11.56 8.81
N LEU A 97 7.66 12.09 7.60
CA LEU A 97 7.07 11.38 6.46
C LEU A 97 7.85 10.11 6.08
N ASP A 98 9.17 10.06 6.30
CA ASP A 98 9.95 8.84 6.12
C ASP A 98 9.50 7.75 7.12
N LYS A 99 9.32 8.10 8.40
CA LYS A 99 8.80 7.19 9.43
C LYS A 99 7.37 6.71 9.10
N ILE A 100 6.50 7.61 8.67
CA ILE A 100 5.13 7.28 8.25
C ILE A 100 5.14 6.34 7.04
N ALA A 101 6.00 6.59 6.07
CA ALA A 101 6.15 5.73 4.90
C ALA A 101 6.63 4.31 5.27
N ASP A 102 7.52 4.17 6.26
CA ASP A 102 7.98 2.87 6.75
C ASP A 102 6.84 2.05 7.39
N ILE A 103 5.93 2.71 8.10
CA ILE A 103 4.71 2.07 8.61
C ILE A 103 3.80 1.66 7.44
N LEU A 104 3.51 2.59 6.51
CA LEU A 104 2.60 2.34 5.40
C LEU A 104 3.06 1.20 4.48
N ARG A 105 4.36 0.97 4.31
CA ARG A 105 4.90 -0.19 3.57
C ARG A 105 4.50 -1.53 4.18
N GLN A 106 4.26 -1.57 5.49
CA GLN A 106 3.85 -2.78 6.21
C GLN A 106 2.32 -2.97 6.20
N CYS A 107 1.58 -1.97 5.76
CA CYS A 107 0.11 -1.95 5.81
C CYS A 107 -0.56 -2.39 4.51
N GLY A 108 0.19 -2.45 3.41
CA GLY A 108 -0.38 -2.68 2.09
C GLY A 108 -1.24 -1.51 1.61
N GLU A 109 -2.20 -1.80 0.74
CA GLU A 109 -3.12 -0.79 0.23
C GLU A 109 -4.32 -0.67 1.17
N ILE A 110 -4.43 0.47 1.85
CA ILE A 110 -5.52 0.78 2.78
C ILE A 110 -6.18 2.12 2.39
N PRO A 111 -7.50 2.26 2.52
CA PRO A 111 -8.18 3.51 2.20
C PRO A 111 -7.90 4.56 3.28
N LEU A 112 -7.09 5.57 2.97
CA LEU A 112 -6.72 6.63 3.89
C LEU A 112 -7.22 8.00 3.45
N GLU A 113 -7.60 8.81 4.41
CA GLU A 113 -7.76 10.25 4.26
C GLU A 113 -6.61 10.98 4.95
N ILE A 114 -5.99 11.88 4.21
CA ILE A 114 -5.01 12.85 4.71
C ILE A 114 -5.75 14.16 4.88
N ALA A 115 -6.04 14.52 6.13
CA ALA A 115 -6.83 15.69 6.49
C ALA A 115 -5.93 16.86 6.88
N GLY A 116 -6.04 17.99 6.16
CA GLY A 116 -5.32 19.21 6.45
C GLY A 116 -6.17 20.20 7.25
N HIS A 117 -5.58 20.85 8.26
CA HIS A 117 -6.25 21.82 9.13
C HIS A 117 -5.41 23.09 9.30
N THR A 118 -6.09 24.22 9.55
CA THR A 118 -5.47 25.51 9.90
C THR A 118 -6.00 26.00 11.25
N ASP A 119 -5.39 27.05 11.76
CA ASP A 119 -6.01 27.91 12.77
C ASP A 119 -7.01 28.87 12.10
N SER A 120 -7.65 29.73 12.92
CA SER A 120 -8.64 30.70 12.44
C SER A 120 -8.03 32.06 12.04
N GLN A 121 -6.72 32.15 11.85
CA GLN A 121 -6.10 33.39 11.37
C GLN A 121 -6.19 33.50 9.85
N GLY A 122 -6.70 34.62 9.35
CA GLY A 122 -6.87 34.84 7.92
C GLY A 122 -8.32 34.74 7.45
N ARG A 123 -8.48 34.55 6.14
CA ARG A 123 -9.80 34.32 5.53
C ARG A 123 -10.09 32.83 5.43
N GLU A 124 -11.30 32.44 5.76
CA GLU A 124 -11.76 31.04 5.72
C GLU A 124 -11.45 30.33 4.39
N GLU A 125 -11.74 31.01 3.26
CA GLU A 125 -11.45 30.46 1.92
C GLU A 125 -9.96 30.19 1.71
N MET A 126 -9.09 31.10 2.19
CA MET A 126 -7.64 30.94 2.11
C MET A 126 -7.15 29.78 3.00
N ASN A 127 -7.74 29.65 4.19
CA ASN A 127 -7.45 28.57 5.12
C ASN A 127 -7.90 27.22 4.54
N LEU A 128 -9.06 27.16 3.91
CA LEU A 128 -9.53 25.96 3.20
C LEU A 128 -8.57 25.57 2.08
N GLN A 129 -8.19 26.53 1.23
CA GLN A 129 -7.25 26.28 0.13
C GLN A 129 -5.87 25.85 0.65
N LEU A 130 -5.31 26.53 1.66
CA LEU A 130 -4.01 26.21 2.23
C LEU A 130 -4.00 24.80 2.84
N SER A 131 -5.05 24.44 3.57
CA SER A 131 -5.17 23.10 4.15
C SER A 131 -5.28 22.01 3.07
N GLN A 132 -6.00 22.28 1.99
CA GLN A 132 -6.12 21.39 0.84
C GLN A 132 -4.76 21.17 0.14
N THR A 133 -4.03 22.24 -0.16
CA THR A 133 -2.72 22.13 -0.81
C THR A 133 -1.70 21.44 0.08
N ARG A 134 -1.74 21.60 1.40
CA ARG A 134 -0.89 20.90 2.36
C ARG A 134 -1.20 19.40 2.41
N ALA A 135 -2.47 19.01 2.45
CA ALA A 135 -2.87 17.60 2.39
C ALA A 135 -2.40 16.95 1.09
N GLN A 136 -2.55 17.65 -0.05
CA GLN A 136 -2.05 17.19 -1.36
C GLN A 136 -0.52 17.08 -1.39
N ALA A 137 0.20 18.02 -0.78
CA ALA A 137 1.65 17.97 -0.70
C ALA A 137 2.14 16.74 0.08
N VAL A 138 1.48 16.40 1.20
CA VAL A 138 1.76 15.17 1.96
C VAL A 138 1.50 13.93 1.10
N LEU A 139 0.38 13.88 0.38
CA LEU A 139 0.08 12.77 -0.54
C LEU A 139 1.19 12.61 -1.59
N MET A 140 1.61 13.70 -2.24
CA MET A 140 2.70 13.67 -3.22
C MET A 140 4.03 13.22 -2.61
N GLU A 141 4.33 13.65 -1.39
CA GLU A 141 5.53 13.22 -0.68
C GLU A 141 5.52 11.72 -0.36
N LEU A 142 4.37 11.14 -0.03
CA LEU A 142 4.22 9.69 0.14
C LEU A 142 4.37 8.94 -1.20
N GLN A 143 3.84 9.49 -2.29
CA GLN A 143 4.04 8.93 -3.65
C GLN A 143 5.52 8.91 -4.04
N ARG A 144 6.28 9.98 -3.77
CA ARG A 144 7.74 10.04 -4.00
C ARG A 144 8.47 8.94 -3.23
N ARG A 145 7.95 8.55 -2.06
CA ARG A 145 8.44 7.44 -1.23
C ARG A 145 7.96 6.07 -1.69
N ARG A 146 7.28 6.01 -2.86
CA ARG A 146 6.76 4.79 -3.48
C ARG A 146 5.73 4.07 -2.62
N ILE A 147 4.94 4.82 -1.85
CA ILE A 147 3.76 4.29 -1.16
C ILE A 147 2.63 4.12 -2.17
N LEU A 148 1.88 3.03 -2.05
CA LEU A 148 0.66 2.80 -2.83
C LEU A 148 -0.43 3.73 -2.29
N THR A 149 -0.75 4.77 -3.06
CA THR A 149 -1.69 5.83 -2.65
C THR A 149 -2.96 5.85 -3.49
N GLY A 150 -3.23 4.81 -4.26
CA GLY A 150 -4.39 4.76 -5.17
C GLY A 150 -5.73 4.89 -4.45
N SER A 151 -5.80 4.45 -3.18
CA SER A 151 -6.97 4.54 -2.31
C SER A 151 -6.93 5.73 -1.34
N PHE A 152 -5.92 6.61 -1.43
CA PHE A 152 -5.79 7.76 -0.53
C PHE A 152 -6.57 8.97 -1.04
N LEU A 153 -7.17 9.72 -0.12
CA LEU A 153 -7.81 11.00 -0.35
C LEU A 153 -7.05 12.09 0.42
N ALA A 154 -6.73 13.21 -0.25
CA ALA A 154 -6.22 14.41 0.40
C ALA A 154 -7.35 15.43 0.51
N GLN A 155 -7.71 15.83 1.74
CA GLN A 155 -8.83 16.72 2.03
C GLN A 155 -8.41 17.87 2.96
N GLY A 156 -8.69 19.10 2.54
CA GLY A 156 -8.55 20.29 3.38
C GLY A 156 -9.86 20.61 4.11
N TYR A 157 -9.75 20.94 5.38
CA TYR A 157 -10.86 21.34 6.24
C TYR A 157 -10.73 22.79 6.72
N GLY A 158 -9.61 23.47 6.38
CA GLY A 158 -9.39 24.83 6.89
C GLY A 158 -9.46 24.89 8.40
N GLU A 159 -10.18 25.87 8.90
CA GLU A 159 -10.41 26.10 10.32
C GLU A 159 -11.69 25.45 10.87
N THR A 160 -12.44 24.69 10.05
CA THR A 160 -13.77 24.18 10.44
C THR A 160 -13.72 23.05 11.47
N LYS A 161 -12.59 22.35 11.60
CA LYS A 161 -12.41 21.24 12.54
C LYS A 161 -11.31 21.54 13.56
N THR A 162 -11.55 22.48 14.46
CA THR A 162 -10.63 22.84 15.54
C THR A 162 -10.66 21.81 16.66
N ILE A 163 -9.50 21.55 17.27
CA ILE A 163 -9.34 20.68 18.46
C ILE A 163 -8.82 21.44 19.68
N ALA A 164 -8.44 22.71 19.49
CA ALA A 164 -8.05 23.63 20.56
C ALA A 164 -8.63 25.01 20.31
N ALA A 165 -8.67 25.85 21.35
CA ALA A 165 -9.10 27.24 21.21
C ALA A 165 -8.10 28.05 20.36
N ASN A 166 -8.60 28.94 19.51
CA ASN A 166 -7.76 29.79 18.64
C ASN A 166 -7.31 31.12 19.29
N ASP A 167 -7.62 31.32 20.54
CA ASP A 167 -7.32 32.55 21.31
C ASP A 167 -5.84 32.62 21.76
N SER A 168 -5.19 31.48 21.94
CA SER A 168 -3.77 31.39 22.30
C SER A 168 -2.88 30.95 21.11
N ALA A 169 -1.59 31.24 21.21
CA ALA A 169 -0.62 30.81 20.21
C ALA A 169 -0.47 29.27 20.20
N GLU A 170 -0.51 28.66 21.37
CA GLU A 170 -0.43 27.22 21.57
C GLU A 170 -1.64 26.50 20.96
N GLY A 171 -2.85 27.01 21.20
CA GLY A 171 -4.08 26.43 20.63
C GLY A 171 -4.10 26.53 19.10
N ARG A 172 -3.69 27.68 18.55
CA ARG A 172 -3.53 27.83 17.11
C ARG A 172 -2.50 26.86 16.55
N ASP A 173 -1.38 26.66 17.25
CA ASP A 173 -0.38 25.70 16.82
C ASP A 173 -0.94 24.27 16.80
N ILE A 174 -1.73 23.88 17.78
CA ILE A 174 -2.41 22.57 17.83
C ILE A 174 -3.37 22.43 16.64
N ASN A 175 -4.09 23.48 16.26
CA ASN A 175 -5.03 23.44 15.13
C ASN A 175 -4.32 23.32 13.76
N ARG A 176 -3.12 23.88 13.59
CA ARG A 176 -2.30 23.72 12.38
C ARG A 176 -1.69 22.32 12.34
N ARG A 177 -2.41 21.34 11.77
CA ARG A 177 -2.03 19.94 11.78
C ARG A 177 -2.43 19.19 10.51
N ILE A 178 -1.82 18.04 10.33
CA ILE A 178 -2.26 16.99 9.40
C ILE A 178 -2.66 15.79 10.24
N GLU A 179 -3.76 15.15 9.86
CA GLU A 179 -4.27 13.91 10.45
C GLU A 179 -4.44 12.83 9.40
N PHE A 180 -4.41 11.57 9.83
CA PHE A 180 -4.68 10.42 8.98
C PHE A 180 -5.85 9.63 9.53
N TYR A 181 -6.83 9.35 8.67
CA TYR A 181 -8.02 8.58 9.01
C TYR A 181 -8.18 7.39 8.06
N LEU A 182 -8.71 6.27 8.58
CA LEU A 182 -9.27 5.24 7.72
C LEU A 182 -10.60 5.74 7.14
N ARG A 183 -10.73 5.64 5.83
CA ARG A 183 -12.02 5.84 5.19
C ARG A 183 -12.84 4.56 5.32
N GLU A 184 -14.03 4.66 5.89
CA GLU A 184 -15.01 3.60 5.78
C GLU A 184 -15.40 3.48 4.31
N ASN A 185 -15.49 2.26 3.78
CA ASN A 185 -15.66 1.86 2.38
C ASN A 185 -16.64 2.73 1.56
N GLU A 186 -16.30 3.99 1.30
CA GLU A 186 -16.89 4.71 0.18
C GLU A 186 -16.03 4.40 -1.06
N PRO A 187 -16.65 3.99 -2.18
CA PRO A 187 -15.91 3.84 -3.42
C PRO A 187 -15.18 5.15 -3.74
N ALA A 188 -13.92 5.06 -4.15
CA ALA A 188 -13.13 6.22 -4.55
C ALA A 188 -13.99 7.13 -5.45
N PRO A 189 -14.04 8.46 -5.20
CA PRO A 189 -14.75 9.35 -6.10
C PRO A 189 -14.20 9.12 -7.52
N PRO A 190 -15.07 9.09 -8.54
CA PRO A 190 -14.62 8.86 -9.90
C PRO A 190 -13.51 9.86 -10.21
N VAL A 191 -12.37 9.35 -10.64
CA VAL A 191 -11.28 10.18 -11.16
C VAL A 191 -11.93 11.12 -12.15
N GLN A 192 -11.87 12.43 -11.90
CA GLN A 192 -12.25 13.44 -12.88
C GLN A 192 -11.20 13.33 -14.00
N GLY A 193 -11.41 12.33 -14.88
CA GLY A 193 -10.68 12.19 -16.11
C GLY A 193 -11.03 13.36 -17.03
N ASP A 194 -10.05 13.85 -17.75
CA ASP A 194 -10.25 14.79 -18.83
C ASP A 194 -11.50 14.40 -19.63
N PRO A 195 -12.37 15.36 -20.00
CA PRO A 195 -13.60 15.09 -20.77
C PRO A 195 -13.37 14.32 -22.08
N GLU A 196 -12.14 14.19 -22.50
CA GLU A 196 -11.74 13.46 -23.72
C GLU A 196 -11.65 11.93 -23.52
N THR A 197 -11.62 11.43 -22.26
CA THR A 197 -11.52 9.99 -21.93
C THR A 197 -12.86 9.34 -21.59
N LEU A 198 -13.97 10.07 -21.62
CA LEU A 198 -15.29 9.51 -21.39
C LEU A 198 -15.75 8.64 -22.58
N PRO A 199 -16.40 7.47 -22.33
CA PRO A 199 -17.01 6.66 -23.37
C PRO A 199 -18.00 7.49 -24.18
N ALA A 200 -18.13 7.17 -25.47
CA ALA A 200 -18.94 7.95 -26.44
C ALA A 200 -20.41 8.19 -26.00
N GLU A 201 -20.96 7.32 -25.16
CA GLU A 201 -22.32 7.44 -24.63
C GLU A 201 -22.50 8.55 -23.58
N ALA A 202 -21.43 8.94 -22.87
CA ALA A 202 -21.48 10.01 -21.89
C ALA A 202 -21.34 11.42 -22.50
N ARG A 203 -20.87 11.51 -23.76
CA ARG A 203 -20.65 12.79 -24.47
C ARG A 203 -21.94 13.43 -25.00
N ILE A 204 -23.02 12.65 -25.12
CA ILE A 204 -24.28 13.12 -25.76
C ILE A 204 -25.11 13.97 -24.79
N ASN A 205 -25.00 13.76 -23.48
CA ASN A 205 -25.81 14.46 -22.48
C ASN A 205 -25.22 15.81 -22.00
N ALA A 206 -23.96 16.10 -22.30
CA ALA A 206 -23.31 17.35 -21.89
C ALA A 206 -23.65 18.56 -22.80
N ASN A 207 -24.23 18.32 -23.98
CA ASN A 207 -24.49 19.38 -24.98
C ASN A 207 -25.98 19.76 -25.14
N ALA A 208 -26.87 19.28 -24.27
CA ALA A 208 -28.31 19.54 -24.33
C ALA A 208 -28.81 20.64 -23.37
N GLY A 209 -27.92 21.44 -22.83
CA GLY A 209 -28.22 22.49 -21.81
C GLY A 209 -27.66 23.87 -22.14
N GLN A 210 -27.77 24.33 -23.42
CA GLN A 210 -27.66 25.76 -23.78
C GLN A 210 -28.91 26.22 -24.49
#